data_f806eb315a69fc5f741912bafd9d405b
#
_entry.id   f806eb315a69fc5f741912bafd9d405b
#
_cell.length_a   1.000
_cell.length_b   1.000
_cell.length_c   1.000
_cell.angle_alpha   90.00
_cell.angle_beta   90.00
_cell.angle_gamma   90.00
#
_symmetry.space_group_name_H-M   'P 1'
#
loop_
_entity.id
_entity.type
_entity.pdbx_description
1 polymer ?
#
loop_
_entity_poly.entity_id
_entity_poly.type
_entity_poly.pdbx_seq_one_letter_code
_entity_poly.pdbx_strand_id
1 'polypeptide(L)'
;TIIYPVFEDGELVFFPAVREHWADVGGAVPGSMSGTATEIYQEGIRIPPVKIVERGEINKPGMEVLLSNMRVRAERLGDFNSSLAACRTAERRLSELTERYSMQTLLDSVELNLERSDVRMRENIRALPDGEYYYEDYLETFGSGGFEPLLLPLNLTIRGDELTADFTGASPQVPAPVNSTLAVTAASVFIALKSTLDAQHALNHGSFRPVTVVAPEGTIVNVGHPAPAGSHGEIRKRVIATMLGALSRACPDLVSADIHRTSFHNLIGGIDPVTGSEFVHYEWSCGGNGGFKESDGPSAMAAIDWGDLTTVQPTEILESRFPLHIEWTQLGLDSGGAGERRGGLGMRRALRLTRGNALYSLLSDGAIMPPFGIHSGETGAPVDSYVIS
;
A
#
# COMPACT_ATOMS: atom_id res chain seq x y z
N THR A 1 -13.17 1.70 5.01
CA THR A 1 -13.06 3.16 5.27
C THR A 1 -14.30 3.62 6.02
N ILE A 2 -14.13 4.33 7.14
CA ILE A 2 -15.18 5.05 7.85
C ILE A 2 -15.05 6.51 7.48
N ILE A 3 -16.16 7.15 7.12
CA ILE A 3 -16.25 8.59 6.87
C ILE A 3 -17.23 9.16 7.89
N TYR A 4 -16.78 10.13 8.65
CA TYR A 4 -17.52 10.72 9.77
C TYR A 4 -17.84 12.19 9.47
N PRO A 5 -19.11 12.58 9.28
CA PRO A 5 -19.44 13.98 9.03
C PRO A 5 -19.41 14.79 10.35
N VAL A 6 -18.74 15.92 10.35
CA VAL A 6 -18.68 16.90 11.44
C VAL A 6 -19.50 18.12 11.07
N PHE A 7 -20.38 18.52 11.98
CA PHE A 7 -21.26 19.68 11.82
C PHE A 7 -20.92 20.76 12.84
N GLU A 8 -20.96 22.01 12.40
CA GLU A 8 -20.88 23.21 13.23
C GLU A 8 -22.10 24.09 12.93
N ASP A 9 -22.85 24.48 13.95
CA ASP A 9 -24.09 25.25 13.81
C ASP A 9 -25.11 24.70 12.79
N GLY A 10 -25.10 23.36 12.61
CA GLY A 10 -25.97 22.65 11.66
C GLY A 10 -25.43 22.56 10.24
N GLU A 11 -24.32 23.20 9.94
CA GLU A 11 -23.63 23.12 8.65
C GLU A 11 -22.57 22.04 8.65
N LEU A 12 -22.46 21.28 7.57
CA LEU A 12 -21.47 20.23 7.38
C LEU A 12 -20.12 20.86 6.99
N VAL A 13 -19.09 20.67 7.83
CA VAL A 13 -17.81 21.39 7.69
C VAL A 13 -16.60 20.50 7.42
N PHE A 14 -16.55 19.30 8.00
CA PHE A 14 -15.42 18.39 7.85
C PHE A 14 -15.84 16.93 7.74
N PHE A 15 -14.94 16.09 7.18
CA PHE A 15 -15.10 14.66 7.05
C PHE A 15 -13.85 13.94 7.56
N PRO A 16 -13.65 13.77 8.88
CA PRO A 16 -12.68 12.78 9.34
C PRO A 16 -12.90 11.43 8.67
N ALA A 17 -11.84 10.87 8.12
CA ALA A 17 -11.89 9.59 7.45
C ALA A 17 -10.81 8.67 8.01
N VAL A 18 -11.19 7.45 8.38
CA VAL A 18 -10.26 6.40 8.81
C VAL A 18 -10.25 5.29 7.78
N ARG A 19 -9.08 4.99 7.25
CA ARG A 19 -8.84 3.84 6.39
C ARG A 19 -7.81 2.94 7.06
N GLU A 20 -8.21 1.73 7.37
CA GLU A 20 -7.35 0.72 7.96
C GLU A 20 -7.49 -0.61 7.21
N HIS A 21 -6.49 -1.46 7.36
CA HIS A 21 -6.53 -2.83 6.87
C HIS A 21 -6.91 -3.75 8.02
N TRP A 22 -8.02 -4.46 7.86
CA TRP A 22 -8.42 -5.50 8.79
C TRP A 22 -7.79 -6.82 8.37
N ALA A 23 -7.43 -7.66 9.34
CA ALA A 23 -6.77 -8.92 9.04
C ALA A 23 -7.66 -9.90 8.28
N ASP A 24 -9.00 -9.77 8.37
CA ASP A 24 -9.94 -10.58 7.60
C ASP A 24 -11.24 -9.78 7.35
N VAL A 25 -11.73 -9.81 6.12
CA VAL A 25 -13.00 -9.21 5.69
C VAL A 25 -13.89 -10.20 4.96
N GLY A 26 -13.70 -11.50 5.23
CA GLY A 26 -14.39 -12.59 4.55
C GLY A 26 -13.64 -13.08 3.32
N GLY A 27 -14.36 -13.60 2.34
CA GLY A 27 -13.77 -14.13 1.11
C GLY A 27 -13.32 -15.58 1.19
N ALA A 28 -12.64 -16.04 0.13
CA ALA A 28 -12.35 -17.45 -0.11
C ALA A 28 -11.32 -18.07 0.85
N VAL A 29 -10.43 -17.28 1.40
CA VAL A 29 -9.33 -17.75 2.28
C VAL A 29 -9.23 -16.91 3.55
N PRO A 30 -8.70 -17.46 4.67
CA PRO A 30 -8.36 -16.67 5.84
C PRO A 30 -7.41 -15.52 5.47
N GLY A 31 -7.72 -14.32 5.99
CA GLY A 31 -6.99 -13.09 5.64
C GLY A 31 -7.46 -12.42 4.37
N SER A 32 -8.49 -12.96 3.69
CA SER A 32 -9.17 -12.35 2.53
C SER A 32 -8.33 -12.17 1.26
N MET A 33 -7.04 -12.45 1.31
CA MET A 33 -6.13 -12.27 0.17
C MET A 33 -5.81 -13.62 -0.46
N SER A 34 -6.60 -13.99 -1.47
CA SER A 34 -6.41 -15.23 -2.22
C SER A 34 -5.57 -15.00 -3.47
N GLY A 35 -4.44 -15.70 -3.59
CA GLY A 35 -3.63 -15.70 -4.81
C GLY A 35 -4.31 -16.31 -6.03
N THR A 36 -5.44 -16.99 -5.84
CA THR A 36 -6.22 -17.66 -6.89
C THR A 36 -7.57 -16.98 -7.17
N ALA A 37 -7.82 -15.79 -6.60
CA ALA A 37 -9.06 -15.06 -6.90
C ALA A 37 -9.10 -14.65 -8.37
N THR A 38 -10.23 -14.92 -9.03
CA THR A 38 -10.50 -14.57 -10.43
C THR A 38 -11.53 -13.46 -10.57
N GLU A 39 -12.22 -13.15 -9.48
CA GLU A 39 -13.19 -12.06 -9.40
C GLU A 39 -13.25 -11.45 -7.99
N ILE A 40 -13.67 -10.19 -7.91
CA ILE A 40 -13.68 -9.40 -6.67
C ILE A 40 -14.57 -10.00 -5.56
N TYR A 41 -15.58 -10.82 -5.90
CA TYR A 41 -16.44 -11.45 -4.91
C TYR A 41 -15.75 -12.50 -4.04
N GLN A 42 -14.60 -13.01 -4.50
CA GLN A 42 -13.76 -13.95 -3.74
C GLN A 42 -12.84 -13.25 -2.73
N GLU A 43 -12.72 -11.92 -2.81
CA GLU A 43 -11.76 -11.12 -2.03
C GLU A 43 -12.37 -10.55 -0.72
N GLY A 44 -13.62 -10.84 -0.42
CA GLY A 44 -14.27 -10.42 0.80
C GLY A 44 -15.59 -9.68 0.59
N ILE A 45 -16.17 -9.22 1.70
CA ILE A 45 -17.44 -8.52 1.66
C ILE A 45 -17.31 -7.14 1.01
N ARG A 46 -18.18 -6.85 0.05
CA ARG A 46 -18.28 -5.54 -0.59
C ARG A 46 -19.34 -4.71 0.10
N ILE A 47 -18.94 -3.62 0.71
CA ILE A 47 -19.81 -2.73 1.49
C ILE A 47 -20.05 -1.46 0.67
N PRO A 48 -21.28 -1.23 0.15
CA PRO A 48 -21.63 0.05 -0.45
C PRO A 48 -21.66 1.14 0.64
N PRO A 49 -21.71 2.43 0.26
CA PRO A 49 -21.93 3.49 1.24
C PRO A 49 -23.20 3.23 2.05
N VAL A 50 -23.05 2.96 3.34
CA VAL A 50 -24.14 2.63 4.27
C VAL A 50 -23.93 3.35 5.59
N LYS A 51 -25.02 3.82 6.20
CA LYS A 51 -24.96 4.43 7.52
C LYS A 51 -24.85 3.32 8.58
N ILE A 52 -23.65 3.16 9.14
CA ILE A 52 -23.39 2.21 10.22
C ILE A 52 -23.59 2.83 11.60
N VAL A 53 -23.54 4.15 11.69
CA VAL A 53 -23.92 4.93 12.87
C VAL A 53 -24.98 5.95 12.42
N GLU A 54 -26.10 6.03 13.14
CA GLU A 54 -27.18 6.97 12.87
C GLU A 54 -27.63 7.62 14.17
N ARG A 55 -27.65 8.95 14.22
CA ARG A 55 -28.00 9.73 15.41
C ARG A 55 -27.19 9.34 16.67
N GLY A 56 -25.90 9.01 16.47
CA GLY A 56 -25.01 8.61 17.56
C GLY A 56 -25.08 7.12 17.95
N GLU A 57 -26.07 6.37 17.44
CA GLU A 57 -26.28 4.96 17.76
C GLU A 57 -25.77 4.05 16.62
N ILE A 58 -25.12 2.94 16.99
CA ILE A 58 -24.68 1.94 16.03
C ILE A 58 -25.88 1.20 15.46
N ASN A 59 -25.97 1.09 14.15
CA ASN A 59 -26.90 0.25 13.44
C ASN A 59 -26.54 -1.23 13.70
N LYS A 60 -27.09 -1.80 14.78
CA LYS A 60 -26.79 -3.17 15.19
C LYS A 60 -27.09 -4.22 14.12
N PRO A 61 -28.26 -4.21 13.44
CA PRO A 61 -28.50 -5.15 12.35
C PRO A 61 -27.47 -5.04 11.21
N GLY A 62 -27.12 -3.84 10.79
CA GLY A 62 -26.09 -3.62 9.78
C GLY A 62 -24.72 -4.15 10.23
N MET A 63 -24.33 -3.90 11.47
CA MET A 63 -23.09 -4.40 12.04
C MET A 63 -23.09 -5.94 12.11
N GLU A 64 -24.22 -6.57 12.46
CA GLU A 64 -24.33 -8.03 12.47
C GLU A 64 -24.13 -8.63 11.08
N VAL A 65 -24.73 -8.03 10.03
CA VAL A 65 -24.52 -8.46 8.65
C VAL A 65 -23.03 -8.38 8.27
N LEU A 66 -22.34 -7.30 8.63
CA LEU A 66 -20.92 -7.16 8.34
C LEU A 66 -20.08 -8.21 9.07
N LEU A 67 -20.23 -8.31 10.37
CA LEU A 67 -19.41 -9.18 11.22
C LEU A 67 -19.67 -10.68 10.99
N SER A 68 -20.87 -11.07 10.56
CA SER A 68 -21.17 -12.48 10.27
C SER A 68 -20.49 -13.00 9.00
N ASN A 69 -19.96 -12.11 8.17
CA ASN A 69 -19.21 -12.46 6.96
C ASN A 69 -17.68 -12.45 7.17
N MET A 70 -17.22 -12.16 8.38
CA MET A 70 -15.80 -12.00 8.70
C MET A 70 -15.35 -13.03 9.74
N ARG A 71 -14.12 -13.55 9.57
CA ARG A 71 -13.46 -14.38 10.58
C ARG A 71 -12.96 -13.51 11.73
N VAL A 72 -12.75 -14.14 12.90
CA VAL A 72 -12.23 -13.46 14.09
C VAL A 72 -13.07 -12.22 14.47
N ARG A 73 -14.38 -12.41 14.51
CA ARG A 73 -15.40 -11.37 14.69
C ARG A 73 -15.12 -10.38 15.84
N ALA A 74 -14.60 -10.86 16.99
CA ALA A 74 -14.33 -10.02 18.15
C ALA A 74 -13.24 -8.96 17.86
N GLU A 75 -12.20 -9.33 17.12
CA GLU A 75 -11.16 -8.41 16.71
C GLU A 75 -11.70 -7.37 15.74
N ARG A 76 -12.53 -7.79 14.75
CA ARG A 76 -13.17 -6.86 13.78
C ARG A 76 -14.04 -5.82 14.45
N LEU A 77 -14.76 -6.21 15.51
CA LEU A 77 -15.52 -5.25 16.31
C LEU A 77 -14.58 -4.28 17.05
N GLY A 78 -13.44 -4.76 17.53
CA GLY A 78 -12.39 -3.93 18.13
C GLY A 78 -11.83 -2.90 17.14
N ASP A 79 -11.50 -3.32 15.92
CA ASP A 79 -11.02 -2.45 14.85
C ASP A 79 -12.05 -1.36 14.50
N PHE A 80 -13.32 -1.76 14.34
CA PHE A 80 -14.40 -0.80 14.09
C PHE A 80 -14.52 0.25 15.21
N ASN A 81 -14.48 -0.19 16.47
CA ASN A 81 -14.58 0.73 17.59
C ASN A 81 -13.38 1.68 17.67
N SER A 82 -12.17 1.20 17.35
CA SER A 82 -10.96 2.03 17.27
C SER A 82 -11.08 3.10 16.19
N SER A 83 -11.54 2.72 14.98
CA SER A 83 -11.78 3.65 13.88
C SER A 83 -12.81 4.72 14.24
N LEU A 84 -13.91 4.32 14.88
CA LEU A 84 -14.95 5.25 15.33
C LEU A 84 -14.42 6.20 16.42
N ALA A 85 -13.63 5.69 17.38
CA ALA A 85 -13.00 6.50 18.42
C ALA A 85 -12.01 7.52 17.83
N ALA A 86 -11.27 7.15 16.79
CA ALA A 86 -10.39 8.08 16.05
C ALA A 86 -11.18 9.21 15.40
N CYS A 87 -12.30 8.90 14.72
CA CYS A 87 -13.19 9.92 14.15
C CYS A 87 -13.75 10.88 15.20
N ARG A 88 -14.24 10.36 16.32
CA ARG A 88 -14.74 11.18 17.44
C ARG A 88 -13.64 12.05 18.06
N THR A 89 -12.42 11.54 18.11
CA THR A 89 -11.27 12.32 18.57
C THR A 89 -10.97 13.46 17.61
N ALA A 90 -11.04 13.22 16.30
CA ALA A 90 -10.87 14.26 15.29
C ALA A 90 -11.95 15.35 15.40
N GLU A 91 -13.24 14.97 15.55
CA GLU A 91 -14.33 15.90 15.78
C GLU A 91 -14.06 16.81 16.99
N ARG A 92 -13.73 16.23 18.15
CA ARG A 92 -13.41 16.99 19.37
C ARG A 92 -12.22 17.94 19.15
N ARG A 93 -11.15 17.48 18.47
CA ARG A 93 -9.99 18.33 18.17
C ARG A 93 -10.31 19.46 17.19
N LEU A 94 -11.18 19.23 16.23
CA LEU A 94 -11.68 20.27 15.34
C LEU A 94 -12.49 21.33 16.11
N SER A 95 -13.40 20.90 17.03
CA SER A 95 -14.15 21.80 17.89
C SER A 95 -13.23 22.67 18.76
N GLU A 96 -12.21 22.07 19.41
CA GLU A 96 -11.19 22.82 20.17
C GLU A 96 -10.47 23.88 19.33
N LEU A 97 -10.22 23.58 18.03
CA LEU A 97 -9.60 24.54 17.12
C LEU A 97 -10.55 25.66 16.70
N THR A 98 -11.82 25.33 16.42
CA THR A 98 -12.83 26.35 16.04
C THR A 98 -13.17 27.28 17.20
N GLU A 99 -13.23 26.77 18.43
CA GLU A 99 -13.37 27.60 19.65
C GLU A 99 -12.19 28.56 19.84
N ARG A 100 -10.97 28.11 19.53
CA ARG A 100 -9.76 28.91 19.72
C ARG A 100 -9.52 29.94 18.61
N TYR A 101 -9.80 29.59 17.36
CA TYR A 101 -9.37 30.38 16.20
C TYR A 101 -10.52 30.86 15.29
N SER A 102 -11.72 30.47 15.53
CA SER A 102 -12.92 30.56 14.67
C SER A 102 -12.88 29.60 13.45
N MET A 103 -14.06 29.22 12.98
CA MET A 103 -14.23 28.39 11.78
C MET A 103 -13.62 29.05 10.54
N GLN A 104 -13.85 30.35 10.34
CA GLN A 104 -13.31 31.07 9.17
C GLN A 104 -11.77 31.01 9.14
N THR A 105 -11.13 31.28 10.27
CA THR A 105 -9.65 31.21 10.37
C THR A 105 -9.14 29.80 10.07
N LEU A 106 -9.87 28.76 10.51
CA LEU A 106 -9.49 27.37 10.24
C LEU A 106 -9.61 27.04 8.74
N LEU A 107 -10.70 27.41 8.10
CA LEU A 107 -10.90 27.21 6.66
C LEU A 107 -9.88 27.98 5.81
N ASP A 108 -9.61 29.24 6.14
CA ASP A 108 -8.57 30.05 5.49
C ASP A 108 -7.19 29.41 5.63
N SER A 109 -6.90 28.82 6.80
CA SER A 109 -5.64 28.12 7.07
C SER A 109 -5.53 26.82 6.26
N VAL A 110 -6.63 26.09 6.08
CA VAL A 110 -6.68 24.88 5.22
C VAL A 110 -6.35 25.27 3.78
N GLU A 111 -7.04 26.27 3.21
CA GLU A 111 -6.79 26.70 1.83
C GLU A 111 -5.36 27.22 1.64
N LEU A 112 -4.85 28.04 2.55
CA LEU A 112 -3.46 28.51 2.51
C LEU A 112 -2.45 27.36 2.54
N ASN A 113 -2.71 26.30 3.30
CA ASN A 113 -1.84 25.11 3.32
C ASN A 113 -1.88 24.34 1.99
N LEU A 114 -3.05 24.21 1.37
CA LEU A 114 -3.20 23.61 0.05
C LEU A 114 -2.46 24.43 -1.03
N GLU A 115 -2.64 25.75 -1.04
CA GLU A 115 -1.94 26.66 -1.96
C GLU A 115 -0.42 26.60 -1.80
N ARG A 116 0.09 26.63 -0.57
CA ARG A 116 1.52 26.52 -0.29
C ARG A 116 2.12 25.20 -0.78
N SER A 117 1.37 24.13 -0.66
CA SER A 117 1.82 22.83 -1.12
C SER A 117 1.81 22.72 -2.64
N ASP A 118 0.81 23.33 -3.31
CA ASP A 118 0.76 23.43 -4.78
C ASP A 118 1.95 24.24 -5.31
N VAL A 119 2.15 25.45 -4.80
CA VAL A 119 3.27 26.33 -5.21
C VAL A 119 4.61 25.61 -5.04
N ARG A 120 4.83 24.98 -3.89
CA ARG A 120 6.09 24.25 -3.62
C ARG A 120 6.30 23.06 -4.57
N MET A 121 5.26 22.27 -4.84
CA MET A 121 5.39 21.16 -5.78
C MET A 121 5.66 21.66 -7.20
N ARG A 122 5.00 22.74 -7.63
CA ARG A 122 5.28 23.38 -8.93
C ARG A 122 6.72 23.91 -9.01
N GLU A 123 7.24 24.49 -7.94
CA GLU A 123 8.65 24.92 -7.90
C GLU A 123 9.62 23.74 -8.01
N ASN A 124 9.33 22.63 -7.31
CA ASN A 124 10.14 21.42 -7.41
C ASN A 124 10.09 20.78 -8.81
N ILE A 125 8.91 20.73 -9.45
CA ILE A 125 8.77 20.23 -10.82
C ILE A 125 9.51 21.14 -11.79
N ARG A 126 9.39 22.47 -11.66
CA ARG A 126 10.07 23.47 -12.53
C ARG A 126 11.59 23.37 -12.44
N ALA A 127 12.14 22.85 -11.37
CA ALA A 127 13.57 22.62 -11.21
C ALA A 127 14.08 21.39 -11.99
N LEU A 128 13.17 20.55 -12.49
CA LEU A 128 13.50 19.40 -13.32
C LEU A 128 13.60 19.80 -14.80
N PRO A 129 14.40 19.09 -15.62
CA PRO A 129 14.42 19.32 -17.06
C PRO A 129 13.07 18.98 -17.71
N ASP A 130 12.59 19.85 -18.60
CA ASP A 130 11.46 19.52 -19.45
C ASP A 130 11.80 18.34 -20.38
N GLY A 131 10.85 17.44 -20.61
CA GLY A 131 11.07 16.29 -21.47
C GLY A 131 10.03 15.19 -21.32
N GLU A 132 10.25 14.15 -22.10
CA GLU A 132 9.48 12.90 -22.04
C GLU A 132 10.44 11.77 -21.63
N TYR A 133 10.10 11.07 -20.57
CA TYR A 133 10.95 10.07 -19.94
C TYR A 133 10.20 8.75 -19.89
N TYR A 134 10.48 7.89 -20.85
CA TYR A 134 9.86 6.57 -20.94
C TYR A 134 10.59 5.59 -20.02
N TYR A 135 9.81 4.78 -19.28
CA TYR A 135 10.27 3.61 -18.55
C TYR A 135 9.23 2.50 -18.61
N GLU A 136 9.66 1.26 -18.58
CA GLU A 136 8.77 0.11 -18.52
C GLU A 136 9.24 -0.89 -17.48
N ASP A 137 8.30 -1.53 -16.84
CA ASP A 137 8.50 -2.61 -15.89
C ASP A 137 7.43 -3.68 -16.11
N TYR A 138 7.54 -4.76 -15.37
CA TYR A 138 6.65 -5.90 -15.52
C TYR A 138 6.23 -6.40 -14.15
N LEU A 139 4.94 -6.70 -14.02
CA LEU A 139 4.39 -7.43 -12.88
C LEU A 139 4.41 -8.93 -13.23
N GLU A 140 4.89 -9.74 -12.31
CA GLU A 140 4.90 -11.19 -12.46
C GLU A 140 3.50 -11.76 -12.20
N THR A 141 3.05 -12.67 -13.04
CA THR A 141 1.87 -13.47 -12.78
C THR A 141 2.08 -14.90 -13.25
N PHE A 142 1.48 -15.84 -12.54
CA PHE A 142 1.51 -17.24 -12.85
C PHE A 142 0.09 -17.71 -13.10
N GLY A 143 -0.34 -17.59 -14.36
CA GLY A 143 -1.60 -18.16 -14.82
C GLY A 143 -1.53 -19.68 -14.98
N SER A 144 -2.62 -20.27 -15.45
CA SER A 144 -2.69 -21.72 -15.73
C SER A 144 -1.70 -22.18 -16.82
N GLY A 145 -1.17 -21.24 -17.61
CA GLY A 145 -0.16 -21.47 -18.66
C GLY A 145 1.30 -21.33 -18.21
N GLY A 146 1.55 -20.90 -16.99
CA GLY A 146 2.87 -20.62 -16.46
C GLY A 146 3.13 -19.12 -16.24
N PHE A 147 4.40 -18.70 -16.34
CA PHE A 147 4.80 -17.32 -16.15
C PHE A 147 4.34 -16.42 -17.31
N GLU A 148 3.60 -15.39 -16.99
CA GLU A 148 3.09 -14.38 -17.93
C GLU A 148 3.40 -12.97 -17.37
N PRO A 149 4.44 -12.27 -17.88
CA PRO A 149 4.75 -10.93 -17.44
C PRO A 149 3.71 -9.94 -17.96
N LEU A 150 3.19 -9.09 -17.08
CA LEU A 150 2.26 -8.03 -17.42
C LEU A 150 3.02 -6.71 -17.57
N LEU A 151 2.98 -6.13 -18.77
CA LEU A 151 3.67 -4.90 -19.08
C LEU A 151 3.05 -3.70 -18.34
N LEU A 152 3.91 -2.92 -17.71
CA LEU A 152 3.61 -1.66 -17.06
C LEU A 152 4.50 -0.54 -17.67
N PRO A 153 4.09 0.08 -18.76
CA PRO A 153 4.81 1.18 -19.38
C PRO A 153 4.43 2.49 -18.68
N LEU A 154 5.33 3.44 -18.71
CA LEU A 154 5.11 4.81 -18.25
C LEU A 154 5.78 5.78 -19.21
N ASN A 155 5.04 6.74 -19.71
CA ASN A 155 5.58 7.97 -20.29
C ASN A 155 5.39 9.12 -19.31
N LEU A 156 6.49 9.56 -18.68
CA LEU A 156 6.52 10.67 -17.75
C LEU A 156 6.84 11.95 -18.53
N THR A 157 5.88 12.86 -18.64
CA THR A 157 6.07 14.15 -19.32
C THR A 157 6.21 15.27 -18.28
N ILE A 158 7.28 16.05 -18.38
CA ILE A 158 7.53 17.25 -17.57
C ILE A 158 7.49 18.47 -18.49
N ARG A 159 6.63 19.44 -18.21
CA ARG A 159 6.51 20.69 -18.95
C ARG A 159 6.29 21.86 -18.01
N GLY A 160 7.31 22.70 -17.86
CA GLY A 160 7.28 23.85 -16.97
C GLY A 160 7.12 23.41 -15.51
N ASP A 161 5.93 23.58 -14.94
CA ASP A 161 5.62 23.24 -13.56
C ASP A 161 4.53 22.16 -13.40
N GLU A 162 4.28 21.43 -14.49
CA GLU A 162 3.28 20.36 -14.53
C GLU A 162 3.93 19.03 -14.93
N LEU A 163 3.36 17.95 -14.43
CA LEU A 163 3.81 16.59 -14.65
C LEU A 163 2.65 15.70 -15.04
N THR A 164 2.84 14.90 -16.10
CA THR A 164 1.87 13.88 -16.53
C THR A 164 2.53 12.51 -16.47
N ALA A 165 1.92 11.59 -15.71
CA ALA A 165 2.26 10.17 -15.69
C ALA A 165 1.24 9.39 -16.52
N ASP A 166 1.64 8.94 -17.71
CA ASP A 166 0.77 8.26 -18.67
C ASP A 166 1.14 6.77 -18.79
N PHE A 167 0.21 5.91 -18.39
CA PHE A 167 0.31 4.45 -18.45
C PHE A 167 -0.38 3.84 -19.67
N THR A 168 -0.62 4.63 -20.72
CA THR A 168 -1.19 4.11 -21.97
C THR A 168 -0.31 3.00 -22.55
N GLY A 169 -0.93 1.85 -22.85
CA GLY A 169 -0.22 0.64 -23.29
C GLY A 169 0.00 -0.39 -22.17
N ALA A 170 -0.43 -0.11 -20.95
CA ALA A 170 -0.44 -1.11 -19.87
C ALA A 170 -1.25 -2.36 -20.27
N SER A 171 -0.79 -3.53 -19.84
CA SER A 171 -1.48 -4.79 -20.08
C SER A 171 -2.96 -4.72 -19.72
N PRO A 172 -3.84 -5.39 -20.46
CA PRO A 172 -5.25 -5.54 -20.07
C PRO A 172 -5.38 -6.13 -18.67
N GLN A 173 -6.47 -5.79 -17.99
CA GLN A 173 -6.80 -6.43 -16.71
C GLN A 173 -6.88 -7.96 -16.85
N VAL A 174 -6.49 -8.65 -15.80
CA VAL A 174 -6.43 -10.12 -15.77
C VAL A 174 -7.34 -10.71 -14.71
N PRO A 175 -7.83 -11.96 -14.87
CA PRO A 175 -8.60 -12.66 -13.86
C PRO A 175 -7.66 -13.22 -12.76
N ALA A 176 -6.88 -12.33 -12.16
CA ALA A 176 -5.95 -12.59 -11.08
C ALA A 176 -5.91 -11.37 -10.14
N PRO A 177 -5.63 -11.52 -8.85
CA PRO A 177 -5.78 -10.45 -7.85
C PRO A 177 -4.71 -9.34 -7.95
N VAL A 178 -3.97 -9.27 -9.02
CA VAL A 178 -2.82 -8.38 -9.23
C VAL A 178 -3.16 -7.04 -9.89
N ASN A 179 -4.43 -6.80 -10.21
CA ASN A 179 -4.85 -5.53 -10.80
C ASN A 179 -4.88 -4.39 -9.76
N SER A 180 -4.86 -3.16 -10.23
CA SER A 180 -4.98 -1.93 -9.46
C SER A 180 -6.22 -1.14 -9.83
N THR A 181 -6.79 -0.43 -8.86
CA THR A 181 -7.77 0.63 -9.13
C THR A 181 -7.07 1.94 -9.48
N LEU A 182 -7.75 2.85 -10.20
CA LEU A 182 -7.22 4.19 -10.48
C LEU A 182 -6.73 4.92 -9.22
N ALA A 183 -7.46 4.79 -8.11
CA ALA A 183 -7.08 5.43 -6.85
C ALA A 183 -5.73 4.93 -6.31
N VAL A 184 -5.47 3.62 -6.39
CA VAL A 184 -4.18 3.04 -5.97
C VAL A 184 -3.06 3.43 -6.91
N THR A 185 -3.29 3.42 -8.22
CA THR A 185 -2.31 3.85 -9.22
C THR A 185 -1.92 5.31 -9.02
N ALA A 186 -2.91 6.21 -8.87
CA ALA A 186 -2.65 7.63 -8.59
C ALA A 186 -1.89 7.83 -7.26
N ALA A 187 -2.30 7.14 -6.19
CA ALA A 187 -1.60 7.20 -4.92
C ALA A 187 -0.13 6.73 -5.04
N SER A 188 0.16 5.73 -5.87
CA SER A 188 1.52 5.24 -6.12
C SER A 188 2.39 6.29 -6.82
N VAL A 189 1.84 6.97 -7.83
CA VAL A 189 2.49 8.11 -8.50
C VAL A 189 2.79 9.22 -7.49
N PHE A 190 1.81 9.56 -6.63
CA PHE A 190 1.96 10.59 -5.62
C PHE A 190 3.00 10.23 -4.56
N ILE A 191 3.07 8.96 -4.13
CA ILE A 191 4.10 8.48 -3.20
C ILE A 191 5.49 8.66 -3.81
N ALA A 192 5.71 8.20 -5.05
CA ALA A 192 6.99 8.33 -5.73
C ALA A 192 7.42 9.80 -5.87
N LEU A 193 6.51 10.69 -6.32
CA LEU A 193 6.80 12.11 -6.45
C LEU A 193 7.06 12.79 -5.10
N LYS A 194 6.23 12.52 -4.11
CA LYS A 194 6.35 13.15 -2.78
C LYS A 194 7.65 12.74 -2.10
N SER A 195 8.02 11.47 -2.16
CA SER A 195 9.27 10.97 -1.57
C SER A 195 10.53 11.49 -2.28
N THR A 196 10.44 11.74 -3.60
CA THR A 196 11.57 12.21 -4.41
C THR A 196 11.71 13.73 -4.34
N LEU A 197 10.62 14.47 -4.49
CA LEU A 197 10.66 15.91 -4.70
C LEU A 197 10.34 16.76 -3.45
N ASP A 198 9.58 16.21 -2.48
CA ASP A 198 9.07 17.00 -1.35
C ASP A 198 8.94 16.19 -0.05
N ALA A 199 9.90 15.31 0.26
CA ALA A 199 9.86 14.40 1.41
C ALA A 199 9.76 15.11 2.77
N GLN A 200 10.25 16.35 2.88
CA GLN A 200 10.41 17.07 4.16
C GLN A 200 9.14 17.75 4.67
N HIS A 201 8.09 17.84 3.85
CA HIS A 201 6.90 18.61 4.20
C HIS A 201 5.66 17.72 4.35
N ALA A 202 4.68 18.21 5.12
CA ALA A 202 3.42 17.51 5.31
C ALA A 202 2.68 17.26 3.98
N LEU A 203 2.02 16.11 3.91
CA LEU A 203 1.25 15.69 2.75
C LEU A 203 -0.15 16.31 2.79
N ASN A 204 -0.57 16.91 1.69
CA ASN A 204 -1.96 17.27 1.43
C ASN A 204 -2.26 17.29 -0.09
N HIS A 205 -3.51 17.47 -0.45
CA HIS A 205 -3.95 17.44 -1.85
C HIS A 205 -3.31 18.54 -2.72
N GLY A 206 -2.95 19.69 -2.14
CA GLY A 206 -2.27 20.76 -2.86
C GLY A 206 -1.00 20.28 -3.58
N SER A 207 -0.22 19.40 -2.96
CA SER A 207 0.98 18.84 -3.57
C SER A 207 0.75 18.10 -4.89
N PHE A 208 -0.48 17.71 -5.20
CA PHE A 208 -0.80 16.90 -6.39
C PHE A 208 -1.62 17.65 -7.43
N ARG A 209 -1.98 18.90 -7.20
CA ARG A 209 -2.67 19.75 -8.19
C ARG A 209 -1.93 19.86 -9.54
N PRO A 210 -0.58 19.93 -9.59
CA PRO A 210 0.16 19.98 -10.86
C PRO A 210 0.42 18.62 -11.50
N VAL A 211 -0.15 17.52 -10.96
CA VAL A 211 0.13 16.15 -11.41
C VAL A 211 -1.11 15.53 -12.06
N THR A 212 -0.96 15.12 -13.31
CA THR A 212 -1.98 14.37 -14.05
C THR A 212 -1.59 12.90 -14.13
N VAL A 213 -2.52 11.98 -13.84
CA VAL A 213 -2.34 10.53 -13.98
C VAL A 213 -3.30 10.02 -15.04
N VAL A 214 -2.75 9.45 -16.12
CA VAL A 214 -3.51 8.81 -17.20
C VAL A 214 -3.37 7.29 -17.06
N ALA A 215 -4.47 6.62 -16.69
CA ALA A 215 -4.53 5.18 -16.51
C ALA A 215 -5.79 4.65 -17.24
N PRO A 216 -5.63 4.05 -18.43
CA PRO A 216 -6.76 3.58 -19.24
C PRO A 216 -7.58 2.53 -18.51
N GLU A 217 -8.92 2.67 -18.58
CA GLU A 217 -9.85 1.71 -17.96
C GLU A 217 -9.73 0.32 -18.62
N GLY A 218 -9.93 -0.74 -17.85
CA GLY A 218 -9.82 -2.11 -18.32
C GLY A 218 -8.40 -2.64 -18.41
N THR A 219 -7.44 -1.92 -17.81
CA THR A 219 -6.03 -2.33 -17.71
C THR A 219 -5.66 -2.70 -16.27
N ILE A 220 -4.47 -3.29 -16.10
CA ILE A 220 -3.96 -3.66 -14.77
C ILE A 220 -3.79 -2.45 -13.83
N VAL A 221 -3.70 -1.22 -14.35
CA VAL A 221 -3.56 0.03 -13.59
C VAL A 221 -4.89 0.75 -13.32
N ASN A 222 -5.99 0.32 -13.95
CA ASN A 222 -7.32 0.87 -13.74
C ASN A 222 -8.38 -0.18 -14.06
N VAL A 223 -8.54 -1.11 -13.13
CA VAL A 223 -9.38 -2.28 -13.29
C VAL A 223 -10.87 -1.96 -13.28
N GLY A 224 -11.59 -2.58 -14.21
CA GLY A 224 -13.06 -2.60 -14.26
C GLY A 224 -13.64 -3.84 -13.56
N HIS A 225 -14.85 -3.67 -13.04
CA HIS A 225 -15.62 -4.76 -12.43
C HIS A 225 -15.89 -5.88 -13.46
N PRO A 226 -15.88 -7.18 -13.10
CA PRO A 226 -15.72 -7.74 -11.75
C PRO A 226 -14.30 -8.25 -11.43
N ALA A 227 -13.28 -7.80 -12.15
CA ALA A 227 -11.93 -8.31 -11.96
C ALA A 227 -11.40 -8.02 -10.53
N PRO A 228 -10.61 -8.95 -9.97
CA PRO A 228 -10.11 -8.86 -8.61
C PRO A 228 -8.93 -7.88 -8.50
N ALA A 229 -8.71 -7.31 -7.30
CA ALA A 229 -7.65 -6.35 -7.02
C ALA A 229 -7.08 -6.50 -5.59
N GLY A 230 -7.27 -7.64 -4.94
CA GLY A 230 -6.88 -7.86 -3.55
C GLY A 230 -5.39 -7.75 -3.30
N SER A 231 -4.56 -8.09 -4.30
CA SER A 231 -3.11 -7.93 -4.26
C SER A 231 -2.62 -6.58 -4.82
N HIS A 232 -3.44 -5.54 -4.75
CA HIS A 232 -3.05 -4.21 -5.22
C HIS A 232 -1.74 -3.68 -4.60
N GLY A 233 -1.28 -4.25 -3.50
CA GLY A 233 0.01 -3.94 -2.89
C GLY A 233 1.19 -4.27 -3.80
N GLU A 234 1.11 -5.32 -4.61
CA GLU A 234 2.18 -5.73 -5.52
C GLU A 234 2.28 -4.75 -6.69
N ILE A 235 1.18 -4.52 -7.41
CA ILE A 235 1.18 -3.57 -8.53
C ILE A 235 1.47 -2.12 -8.06
N ARG A 236 1.05 -1.74 -6.86
CA ARG A 236 1.39 -0.45 -6.25
C ARG A 236 2.90 -0.23 -6.22
N LYS A 237 3.67 -1.23 -5.78
CA LYS A 237 5.13 -1.17 -5.74
C LYS A 237 5.73 -1.09 -7.14
N ARG A 238 5.15 -1.80 -8.11
CA ARG A 238 5.60 -1.72 -9.51
C ARG A 238 5.37 -0.34 -10.09
N VAL A 239 4.22 0.29 -9.83
CA VAL A 239 3.97 1.68 -10.26
C VAL A 239 4.98 2.64 -9.63
N ILE A 240 5.28 2.49 -8.32
CA ILE A 240 6.31 3.30 -7.66
C ILE A 240 7.68 3.06 -8.32
N ALA A 241 8.08 1.80 -8.52
CA ALA A 241 9.34 1.43 -9.15
C ALA A 241 9.46 2.02 -10.56
N THR A 242 8.39 1.91 -11.38
CA THR A 242 8.32 2.46 -12.73
C THR A 242 8.47 3.99 -12.72
N MET A 243 7.82 4.67 -11.75
CA MET A 243 8.00 6.12 -11.54
C MET A 243 9.44 6.48 -11.17
N LEU A 244 10.06 5.74 -10.23
CA LEU A 244 11.47 5.96 -9.86
C LEU A 244 12.40 5.72 -11.05
N GLY A 245 12.12 4.69 -11.87
CA GLY A 245 12.85 4.40 -13.10
C GLY A 245 12.77 5.54 -14.12
N ALA A 246 11.58 6.12 -14.33
CA ALA A 246 11.41 7.28 -15.22
C ALA A 246 12.08 8.54 -14.65
N LEU A 247 11.89 8.82 -13.36
CA LEU A 247 12.52 9.95 -12.67
C LEU A 247 14.05 9.85 -12.62
N SER A 248 14.63 8.64 -12.58
CA SER A 248 16.09 8.46 -12.63
C SER A 248 16.72 8.98 -13.93
N ARG A 249 15.91 9.10 -15.00
CA ARG A 249 16.34 9.70 -16.27
C ARG A 249 16.21 11.23 -16.29
N ALA A 250 15.26 11.77 -15.52
CA ALA A 250 15.05 13.21 -15.39
C ALA A 250 15.93 13.86 -14.31
N CYS A 251 16.00 13.21 -13.15
CA CYS A 251 16.69 13.74 -11.97
C CYS A 251 17.46 12.64 -11.21
N PRO A 252 18.51 12.09 -11.82
CA PRO A 252 19.24 10.93 -11.30
C PRO A 252 19.79 11.11 -9.88
N ASP A 253 20.12 12.31 -9.50
CA ASP A 253 20.70 12.65 -8.21
C ASP A 253 19.69 12.66 -7.05
N LEU A 254 18.39 12.71 -7.36
CA LEU A 254 17.31 12.79 -6.36
C LEU A 254 16.64 11.43 -6.08
N VAL A 255 16.89 10.43 -6.90
CA VAL A 255 16.16 9.16 -6.89
C VAL A 255 17.04 8.06 -6.29
N SER A 256 16.42 7.16 -5.51
CA SER A 256 17.06 5.88 -5.16
C SER A 256 16.98 4.88 -6.32
N ALA A 257 17.79 3.85 -6.28
CA ALA A 257 17.52 2.63 -7.02
C ALA A 257 16.18 2.01 -6.55
N ASP A 258 15.77 0.90 -7.16
CA ASP A 258 14.47 0.28 -6.91
C ASP A 258 14.25 -0.04 -5.41
N ILE A 259 13.00 0.06 -5.00
CA ILE A 259 12.56 -0.41 -3.68
C ILE A 259 12.46 -1.94 -3.68
N HIS A 260 12.29 -2.56 -2.51
CA HIS A 260 11.96 -3.98 -2.53
C HIS A 260 10.57 -4.19 -3.18
N ARG A 261 10.51 -5.08 -4.16
CA ARG A 261 9.46 -5.11 -5.19
C ARG A 261 8.15 -5.77 -4.76
N THR A 262 8.07 -6.31 -3.55
CA THR A 262 6.90 -7.05 -3.07
C THR A 262 6.43 -6.58 -1.71
N SER A 263 5.13 -6.65 -1.47
CA SER A 263 4.56 -6.53 -0.12
C SER A 263 4.77 -7.81 0.68
N PHE A 264 4.97 -8.93 -0.01
CA PHE A 264 5.13 -10.25 0.58
C PHE A 264 4.02 -10.54 1.61
N HIS A 265 2.78 -10.51 1.15
CA HIS A 265 1.61 -10.77 1.99
C HIS A 265 1.59 -12.24 2.44
N ASN A 266 1.99 -12.46 3.67
CA ASN A 266 2.13 -13.76 4.30
C ASN A 266 0.95 -13.99 5.25
N LEU A 267 0.04 -14.91 4.89
CA LEU A 267 -1.19 -15.16 5.62
C LEU A 267 -1.25 -16.63 6.05
N ILE A 268 -1.49 -16.85 7.33
CA ILE A 268 -1.65 -18.19 7.92
C ILE A 268 -2.93 -18.19 8.77
N GLY A 269 -3.89 -19.03 8.43
CA GLY A 269 -5.14 -19.07 9.17
C GLY A 269 -5.68 -20.48 9.36
N GLY A 270 -6.39 -20.68 10.46
CA GLY A 270 -6.95 -21.98 10.83
C GLY A 270 -7.70 -21.95 12.15
N ILE A 271 -7.86 -23.11 12.74
CA ILE A 271 -8.44 -23.32 14.07
C ILE A 271 -7.35 -23.88 15.00
N ASP A 272 -7.07 -23.19 16.10
CA ASP A 272 -6.17 -23.71 17.13
C ASP A 272 -6.87 -24.87 17.87
N PRO A 273 -6.34 -26.11 17.78
CA PRO A 273 -7.01 -27.29 18.37
C PRO A 273 -7.03 -27.26 19.91
N VAL A 274 -6.24 -26.42 20.56
CA VAL A 274 -6.20 -26.30 22.03
C VAL A 274 -7.27 -25.38 22.53
N THR A 275 -7.46 -24.24 21.88
CA THR A 275 -8.46 -23.23 22.28
C THR A 275 -9.81 -23.39 21.58
N GLY A 276 -9.83 -24.11 20.44
CA GLY A 276 -11.00 -24.20 19.56
C GLY A 276 -11.31 -22.89 18.82
N SER A 277 -10.45 -21.89 18.90
CA SER A 277 -10.66 -20.57 18.33
C SER A 277 -10.07 -20.46 16.92
N GLU A 278 -10.75 -19.75 16.05
CA GLU A 278 -10.19 -19.32 14.77
C GLU A 278 -9.03 -18.36 15.00
N PHE A 279 -8.03 -18.43 14.14
CA PHE A 279 -6.96 -17.43 14.08
C PHE A 279 -6.65 -17.05 12.63
N VAL A 280 -6.22 -15.82 12.45
CA VAL A 280 -5.64 -15.31 11.19
C VAL A 280 -4.40 -14.51 11.58
N HIS A 281 -3.23 -15.02 11.19
CA HIS A 281 -1.98 -14.29 11.22
C HIS A 281 -1.73 -13.67 9.86
N TYR A 282 -1.45 -12.38 9.84
CA TYR A 282 -1.10 -11.64 8.65
C TYR A 282 0.16 -10.83 8.91
N GLU A 283 1.15 -11.00 8.06
CA GLU A 283 2.44 -10.33 8.17
C GLU A 283 2.92 -9.86 6.81
N TRP A 284 3.58 -8.72 6.79
CA TRP A 284 4.38 -8.23 5.69
C TRP A 284 5.86 -8.41 6.01
N SER A 285 6.64 -8.85 5.04
CA SER A 285 8.08 -8.95 5.21
C SER A 285 8.75 -7.65 4.83
N CYS A 286 9.72 -7.23 5.64
CA CYS A 286 10.61 -6.12 5.32
C CYS A 286 11.61 -6.53 4.23
N GLY A 287 12.08 -5.58 3.44
CA GLY A 287 13.06 -5.80 2.39
C GLY A 287 14.22 -4.82 2.43
N GLY A 288 15.15 -4.97 1.50
CA GLY A 288 16.18 -3.98 1.24
C GLY A 288 15.68 -2.95 0.23
N ASN A 289 15.92 -1.68 0.46
CA ASN A 289 15.63 -0.63 -0.50
C ASN A 289 16.89 -0.23 -1.27
N GLY A 290 16.73 0.41 -2.42
CA GLY A 290 17.83 0.82 -3.28
C GLY A 290 18.76 1.86 -2.66
N GLY A 291 20.00 1.89 -3.11
CA GLY A 291 20.97 2.92 -2.75
C GLY A 291 20.59 4.27 -3.32
N PHE A 292 21.01 5.31 -2.62
CA PHE A 292 20.91 6.72 -3.03
C PHE A 292 22.26 7.23 -3.51
N LYS A 293 22.30 8.43 -4.08
CA LYS A 293 23.56 9.06 -4.47
C LYS A 293 24.58 9.17 -3.31
N GLU A 294 24.11 9.50 -2.12
CA GLU A 294 24.97 9.80 -0.96
C GLU A 294 25.06 8.65 0.07
N SER A 295 24.27 7.58 -0.09
CA SER A 295 24.22 6.52 0.91
C SER A 295 23.81 5.15 0.33
N ASP A 296 24.25 4.11 1.00
CA ASP A 296 23.73 2.76 0.78
C ASP A 296 22.23 2.69 1.10
N GLY A 297 21.53 1.75 0.49
CA GLY A 297 20.14 1.49 0.76
C GLY A 297 19.91 0.91 2.15
N PRO A 298 18.83 1.29 2.85
CA PRO A 298 18.51 0.72 4.16
C PRO A 298 18.11 -0.75 4.07
N SER A 299 18.59 -1.54 5.04
CA SER A 299 18.33 -2.99 5.13
C SER A 299 17.11 -3.28 5.99
N ALA A 300 16.35 -4.33 5.64
CA ALA A 300 15.19 -4.84 6.38
C ALA A 300 14.20 -3.75 6.81
N MET A 301 13.90 -2.85 5.88
CA MET A 301 12.97 -1.75 6.08
C MET A 301 11.58 -2.09 5.52
N ALA A 302 10.57 -1.43 6.06
CA ALA A 302 9.27 -1.36 5.41
C ALA A 302 9.40 -0.66 4.05
N ALA A 303 8.55 -1.01 3.11
CA ALA A 303 8.54 -0.33 1.82
C ALA A 303 8.10 1.13 1.97
N ILE A 304 8.57 1.96 1.05
CA ILE A 304 8.27 3.40 0.99
C ILE A 304 6.77 3.72 1.06
N ASP A 305 5.94 2.83 0.57
CA ASP A 305 4.49 2.97 0.51
C ASP A 305 3.74 2.57 1.80
N TRP A 306 4.45 2.08 2.81
CA TRP A 306 3.86 1.71 4.11
C TRP A 306 4.06 2.78 5.18
N GLY A 307 4.92 3.73 4.93
CA GLY A 307 5.32 4.73 5.91
C GLY A 307 6.27 4.18 6.98
N ASP A 308 6.77 5.07 7.81
CA ASP A 308 7.82 4.84 8.79
C ASP A 308 7.36 4.22 10.11
N LEU A 309 6.04 4.11 10.34
CA LEU A 309 5.47 3.53 11.57
C LEU A 309 5.18 2.02 11.47
N THR A 310 5.36 1.42 10.30
CA THR A 310 5.13 -0.01 10.11
C THR A 310 6.31 -0.81 10.66
N THR A 311 6.00 -1.75 11.55
CA THR A 311 7.01 -2.61 12.21
C THR A 311 6.63 -4.09 12.09
N VAL A 312 7.64 -4.96 12.13
CA VAL A 312 7.43 -6.40 12.27
C VAL A 312 6.94 -6.71 13.68
N GLN A 313 5.93 -7.56 13.80
CA GLN A 313 5.42 -7.97 15.10
C GLN A 313 6.52 -8.68 15.93
N PRO A 314 6.71 -8.31 17.20
CA PRO A 314 7.64 -9.00 18.08
C PRO A 314 7.34 -10.51 18.16
N THR A 315 8.39 -11.32 18.17
CA THR A 315 8.29 -12.78 18.20
C THR A 315 7.45 -13.29 19.37
N GLU A 316 7.66 -12.75 20.56
CA GLU A 316 6.95 -13.13 21.80
C GLU A 316 5.44 -12.88 21.71
N ILE A 317 5.06 -11.76 21.10
CA ILE A 317 3.65 -11.43 20.89
C ILE A 317 3.03 -12.38 19.87
N LEU A 318 3.72 -12.66 18.77
CA LEU A 318 3.25 -13.57 17.73
C LEU A 318 3.03 -14.97 18.31
N GLU A 319 4.03 -15.54 19.01
CA GLU A 319 3.98 -16.87 19.58
C GLU A 319 2.96 -17.01 20.72
N SER A 320 2.68 -15.93 21.45
CA SER A 320 1.65 -15.91 22.49
C SER A 320 0.23 -15.89 21.94
N ARG A 321 0.02 -15.34 20.72
CA ARG A 321 -1.30 -15.17 20.11
C ARG A 321 -1.69 -16.30 19.16
N PHE A 322 -0.72 -16.90 18.49
CA PHE A 322 -0.94 -17.85 17.41
C PHE A 322 -0.25 -19.18 17.67
N PRO A 323 -0.73 -20.30 17.11
CA PRO A 323 -0.05 -21.60 17.16
C PRO A 323 1.16 -21.62 16.20
N LEU A 324 1.98 -20.59 16.24
CA LEU A 324 3.15 -20.37 15.40
C LEU A 324 4.40 -20.20 16.26
N HIS A 325 5.54 -20.60 15.71
CA HIS A 325 6.87 -20.41 16.30
C HIS A 325 7.80 -19.81 15.25
N ILE A 326 8.59 -18.82 15.65
CA ILE A 326 9.61 -18.21 14.80
C ILE A 326 10.92 -18.97 15.00
N GLU A 327 11.31 -19.78 14.03
CA GLU A 327 12.57 -20.52 14.09
C GLU A 327 13.77 -19.56 14.04
N TRP A 328 13.70 -18.55 13.18
CA TRP A 328 14.71 -17.51 13.06
C TRP A 328 14.21 -16.32 12.24
N THR A 329 14.83 -15.17 12.47
CA THR A 329 14.73 -13.96 11.64
C THR A 329 16.15 -13.44 11.42
N GLN A 330 16.54 -13.18 10.18
CA GLN A 330 17.88 -12.75 9.81
C GLN A 330 17.89 -11.86 8.57
N LEU A 331 18.99 -11.17 8.34
CA LEU A 331 19.23 -10.47 7.08
C LEU A 331 19.59 -11.49 5.99
N GLY A 332 19.10 -11.26 4.77
CA GLY A 332 19.54 -12.01 3.59
C GLY A 332 20.97 -11.61 3.23
N LEU A 333 21.92 -12.52 3.41
CA LEU A 333 23.31 -12.27 3.03
C LEU A 333 23.41 -12.04 1.52
N ASP A 334 24.15 -11.02 1.10
CA ASP A 334 24.42 -10.65 -0.29
C ASP A 334 23.14 -10.37 -1.13
N SER A 335 22.02 -10.05 -0.48
CA SER A 335 20.75 -9.76 -1.17
C SER A 335 20.66 -8.35 -1.72
N GLY A 336 21.52 -7.42 -1.31
CA GLY A 336 21.59 -6.06 -1.86
C GLY A 336 22.39 -6.03 -3.16
N GLY A 337 21.88 -5.31 -4.18
CA GLY A 337 22.59 -5.11 -5.44
C GLY A 337 23.92 -4.40 -5.24
N ALA A 338 24.96 -4.82 -5.95
CA ALA A 338 26.27 -4.20 -5.90
C ALA A 338 26.29 -2.88 -6.71
N GLY A 339 27.10 -1.91 -6.24
CA GLY A 339 27.26 -0.61 -6.89
C GLY A 339 28.20 0.27 -6.09
N GLU A 340 28.40 1.51 -6.52
CA GLU A 340 29.11 2.52 -5.73
C GLU A 340 28.43 2.73 -4.37
N ARG A 341 27.12 2.76 -4.39
CA ARG A 341 26.25 2.66 -3.21
C ARG A 341 25.45 1.36 -3.31
N ARG A 342 25.53 0.54 -2.29
CA ARG A 342 24.92 -0.78 -2.25
C ARG A 342 23.44 -0.70 -1.96
N GLY A 343 22.64 -1.59 -2.57
CA GLY A 343 21.29 -1.86 -2.11
C GLY A 343 21.27 -2.44 -0.70
N GLY A 344 20.20 -2.16 0.06
CA GLY A 344 19.97 -2.73 1.38
C GLY A 344 19.74 -4.24 1.34
N LEU A 345 20.01 -4.93 2.45
CA LEU A 345 19.78 -6.36 2.60
C LEU A 345 18.30 -6.64 2.90
N GLY A 346 17.74 -7.67 2.26
CA GLY A 346 16.40 -8.17 2.55
C GLY A 346 16.31 -8.85 3.90
N MET A 347 15.10 -9.10 4.38
CA MET A 347 14.82 -9.91 5.56
C MET A 347 14.45 -11.34 5.15
N ARG A 348 14.91 -12.31 5.91
CA ARG A 348 14.49 -13.71 5.83
C ARG A 348 13.91 -14.15 7.16
N ARG A 349 12.83 -14.93 7.11
CA ARG A 349 12.14 -15.41 8.32
C ARG A 349 11.59 -16.82 8.09
N ALA A 350 11.74 -17.68 9.09
CA ALA A 350 11.14 -19.01 9.09
C ALA A 350 10.10 -19.12 10.20
N LEU A 351 8.90 -19.53 9.83
CA LEU A 351 7.78 -19.79 10.74
C LEU A 351 7.41 -21.26 10.69
N ARG A 352 7.11 -21.82 11.85
CA ARG A 352 6.62 -23.19 11.99
C ARG A 352 5.24 -23.20 12.66
N LEU A 353 4.30 -23.91 12.04
CA LEU A 353 3.03 -24.24 12.71
C LEU A 353 3.32 -25.26 13.82
N THR A 354 2.99 -24.92 15.06
CA THR A 354 3.32 -25.77 16.24
C THR A 354 2.29 -26.84 16.52
N ARG A 355 1.03 -26.65 16.07
CA ARG A 355 -0.08 -27.57 16.26
C ARG A 355 -1.22 -27.33 15.31
N GLY A 356 -2.00 -28.35 15.04
CA GLY A 356 -3.18 -28.27 14.14
C GLY A 356 -2.84 -28.20 12.67
N ASN A 357 -3.79 -27.72 11.88
CA ASN A 357 -3.67 -27.48 10.46
C ASN A 357 -4.00 -26.02 10.17
N ALA A 358 -3.33 -25.43 9.19
CA ALA A 358 -3.58 -24.07 8.74
C ALA A 358 -3.53 -23.98 7.22
N LEU A 359 -4.28 -23.04 6.65
CA LEU A 359 -4.13 -22.64 5.27
C LEU A 359 -3.09 -21.54 5.20
N TYR A 360 -2.13 -21.69 4.30
CA TYR A 360 -1.13 -20.71 3.97
C TYR A 360 -1.44 -20.07 2.63
N SER A 361 -1.46 -18.75 2.58
CA SER A 361 -1.60 -17.95 1.35
C SER A 361 -0.45 -16.94 1.29
N LEU A 362 0.22 -16.93 0.14
CA LEU A 362 1.29 -15.96 -0.14
C LEU A 362 0.94 -15.19 -1.40
N LEU A 363 1.05 -13.87 -1.32
CA LEU A 363 1.05 -12.98 -2.47
C LEU A 363 2.39 -12.24 -2.49
N SER A 364 3.14 -12.44 -3.55
CA SER A 364 4.46 -11.83 -3.71
C SER A 364 4.77 -11.57 -5.18
N ASP A 365 5.75 -10.73 -5.43
CA ASP A 365 6.29 -10.39 -6.74
C ASP A 365 7.82 -10.32 -6.65
N GLY A 366 8.54 -10.30 -7.77
CA GLY A 366 9.99 -10.18 -7.76
C GLY A 366 10.77 -11.50 -7.62
N ALA A 367 10.13 -12.63 -7.91
CA ALA A 367 10.79 -13.94 -7.91
C ALA A 367 11.67 -14.19 -9.15
N ILE A 368 11.31 -13.58 -10.29
CA ILE A 368 12.01 -13.70 -11.57
C ILE A 368 12.65 -12.37 -11.97
N MET A 369 11.96 -11.27 -11.71
CA MET A 369 12.41 -9.91 -12.02
C MET A 369 12.78 -9.17 -10.74
N PRO A 370 14.05 -9.25 -10.30
CA PRO A 370 14.50 -8.65 -9.05
C PRO A 370 14.54 -7.11 -9.12
N PRO A 371 14.70 -6.42 -7.97
CA PRO A 371 14.85 -4.97 -7.95
C PRO A 371 16.01 -4.48 -8.82
N PHE A 372 15.78 -3.44 -9.60
CA PHE A 372 16.80 -2.91 -10.52
C PHE A 372 17.75 -1.92 -9.81
N GLY A 373 19.00 -1.90 -10.29
CA GLY A 373 19.96 -0.84 -10.00
C GLY A 373 19.81 0.33 -10.97
N ILE A 374 20.27 1.51 -10.56
CA ILE A 374 20.41 2.69 -11.44
C ILE A 374 21.89 2.99 -11.68
N HIS A 375 22.23 3.78 -12.72
CA HIS A 375 23.61 4.20 -13.03
C HIS A 375 24.62 3.04 -13.12
N SER A 376 24.23 1.94 -13.76
CA SER A 376 25.02 0.72 -13.88
C SER A 376 25.21 -0.06 -12.56
N GLY A 377 24.46 0.25 -11.52
CA GLY A 377 24.33 -0.59 -10.34
C GLY A 377 23.67 -1.92 -10.68
N GLU A 378 24.05 -2.99 -10.00
CA GLU A 378 23.51 -4.33 -10.20
C GLU A 378 22.14 -4.49 -9.53
N THR A 379 21.40 -5.51 -9.98
CA THR A 379 20.09 -5.87 -9.39
C THR A 379 20.28 -6.45 -7.99
N GLY A 380 19.27 -6.26 -7.13
CA GLY A 380 19.18 -7.00 -5.87
C GLY A 380 18.85 -8.48 -6.10
N ALA A 381 18.85 -9.29 -5.03
CA ALA A 381 18.42 -10.67 -5.10
C ALA A 381 16.92 -10.80 -5.33
N PRO A 382 16.46 -11.82 -6.06
CA PRO A 382 15.04 -12.12 -6.20
C PRO A 382 14.41 -12.56 -4.88
N VAL A 383 13.09 -12.48 -4.82
CA VAL A 383 12.29 -13.05 -3.73
C VAL A 383 12.28 -14.56 -3.84
N ASP A 384 12.48 -15.27 -2.73
CA ASP A 384 12.28 -16.71 -2.63
C ASP A 384 11.37 -17.07 -1.45
N SER A 385 10.55 -18.11 -1.64
CA SER A 385 9.68 -18.64 -0.59
C SER A 385 9.42 -20.13 -0.83
N TYR A 386 9.43 -20.91 0.25
CA TYR A 386 9.13 -22.34 0.18
C TYR A 386 8.45 -22.82 1.46
N VAL A 387 7.57 -23.79 1.29
CA VAL A 387 6.94 -24.52 2.37
C VAL A 387 7.64 -25.86 2.53
N ILE A 388 8.04 -26.19 3.75
CA ILE A 388 8.64 -27.48 4.12
C ILE A 388 7.57 -28.24 4.91
N SER A 389 7.14 -29.40 4.39
CA SER A 389 6.15 -30.30 5.02
C SER A 389 6.83 -31.40 5.81
#